data_5b4842f88cfed68356a4e6bb6a8434eb
#
_entry.id   5b4842f88cfed68356a4e6bb6a8434eb
#
_cell.length_a   1.000
_cell.length_b   1.000
_cell.length_c   1.000
_cell.angle_alpha   90.00
_cell.angle_beta   90.00
_cell.angle_gamma   90.00
#
_symmetry.space_group_name_H-M   'P 1'
#
loop_
_entity.id
_entity.type
_entity.pdbx_description
1 polymer ?
#
loop_
_entity_poly.entity_id
_entity_poly.type
_entity_poly.pdbx_seq_one_letter_code
_entity_poly.pdbx_strand_id
1 'polypeptide(L)'
;MSKRTGLFFAGQTLLAAITAGAWLAYPANFSNNEPPAPIRSGVMTWAEASSQVAQWGEMRAYFRGETYGTTSAFTAVAVIKPGESVHPAHRHAEEEFLVITEGAGRWHLDGKEFHAAKGDVLYAAPWVMHGLVNTGEVPLTFFVAKWNSKGVKIPAAPAGPHGQ
;
A
#
# COMPACT_ATOMS: atom_id res chain seq x y z
N MET A 1 45.96 -51.18 20.27
CA MET A 1 44.98 -50.53 21.12
C MET A 1 44.93 -49.06 20.75
N SER A 2 43.99 -48.64 19.92
CA SER A 2 43.81 -47.25 19.52
C SER A 2 42.39 -46.84 19.86
N LYS A 3 42.24 -45.83 20.76
CA LYS A 3 40.97 -45.26 21.21
C LYS A 3 40.56 -44.23 20.18
N ARG A 4 39.44 -44.46 19.48
CA ARG A 4 38.73 -43.47 18.64
C ARG A 4 37.81 -42.64 19.55
N THR A 5 38.11 -41.41 19.69
CA THR A 5 37.25 -40.40 20.32
C THR A 5 36.19 -39.92 19.31
N GLY A 6 34.94 -40.20 19.56
CA GLY A 6 33.81 -39.70 18.76
C GLY A 6 33.48 -38.26 19.09
N LEU A 7 33.46 -37.44 18.07
CA LEU A 7 33.04 -36.04 18.16
C LEU A 7 31.52 -35.94 17.89
N PHE A 8 30.74 -35.63 18.93
CA PHE A 8 29.33 -35.36 18.80
C PHE A 8 29.16 -33.93 18.27
N PHE A 9 28.66 -33.78 17.05
CA PHE A 9 28.13 -32.51 16.55
C PHE A 9 26.72 -32.32 17.11
N ALA A 10 26.57 -31.37 18.03
CA ALA A 10 25.25 -30.88 18.44
C ALA A 10 24.73 -29.96 17.35
N GLY A 11 23.72 -30.42 16.63
CA GLY A 11 22.99 -29.58 15.66
C GLY A 11 22.17 -28.51 16.41
N GLN A 12 22.57 -27.27 16.31
CA GLN A 12 21.75 -26.14 16.72
C GLN A 12 20.73 -25.87 15.63
N THR A 13 19.48 -26.21 15.90
CA THR A 13 18.34 -25.81 15.11
C THR A 13 18.14 -24.31 15.32
N LEU A 14 18.52 -23.51 14.34
CA LEU A 14 18.23 -22.08 14.33
C LEU A 14 16.72 -21.93 14.04
N LEU A 15 15.93 -21.68 15.07
CA LEU A 15 14.55 -21.22 14.91
C LEU A 15 14.65 -19.77 14.39
N ALA A 16 14.41 -19.60 13.09
CA ALA A 16 14.19 -18.29 12.51
C ALA A 16 12.85 -17.73 13.07
N ALA A 17 12.95 -16.85 14.05
CA ALA A 17 11.82 -16.05 14.47
C ALA A 17 11.41 -15.17 13.30
N ILE A 18 10.26 -15.48 12.70
CA ILE A 18 9.58 -14.59 11.77
C ILE A 18 9.12 -13.40 12.60
N THR A 19 9.91 -12.36 12.64
CA THR A 19 9.48 -11.07 13.19
C THR A 19 8.36 -10.55 12.29
N ALA A 20 7.15 -10.46 12.86
CA ALA A 20 6.03 -9.77 12.24
C ALA A 20 6.53 -8.42 11.71
N GLY A 21 6.43 -8.23 10.39
CA GLY A 21 6.89 -7.03 9.73
C GLY A 21 6.25 -5.81 10.39
N ALA A 22 7.10 -4.96 10.96
CA ALA A 22 6.68 -3.66 11.42
C ALA A 22 6.08 -2.93 10.20
N TRP A 23 4.80 -2.64 10.27
CA TRP A 23 4.16 -1.68 9.39
C TRP A 23 4.92 -0.38 9.55
N LEU A 24 5.71 -0.02 8.53
CA LEU A 24 6.38 1.27 8.53
C LEU A 24 5.28 2.33 8.47
N ALA A 25 4.84 2.75 9.66
CA ALA A 25 4.16 4.02 9.80
C ALA A 25 5.02 5.05 9.06
N TYR A 26 4.46 5.73 8.09
CA TYR A 26 5.11 6.87 7.48
C TYR A 26 5.63 7.76 8.61
N PRO A 27 6.91 8.14 8.61
CA PRO A 27 7.41 9.02 9.64
C PRO A 27 6.61 10.31 9.58
N ALA A 28 5.70 10.48 10.52
CA ALA A 28 5.02 11.74 10.76
C ALA A 28 6.02 12.71 11.43
N ASN A 29 7.03 13.12 10.69
CA ASN A 29 7.88 14.23 11.11
C ASN A 29 7.23 15.54 10.70
N PHE A 30 6.04 15.81 11.26
CA PHE A 30 5.44 17.14 11.30
C PHE A 30 5.25 17.53 12.75
N SER A 31 6.35 18.00 13.38
CA SER A 31 6.29 18.71 14.65
C SER A 31 6.00 20.18 14.41
N ASN A 32 4.80 20.51 13.96
CA ASN A 32 4.26 21.86 14.05
C ASN A 32 2.78 21.74 14.36
N ASN A 33 2.34 22.34 15.46
CA ASN A 33 0.95 22.39 15.94
C ASN A 33 0.02 23.22 15.02
N GLU A 34 0.44 23.57 13.83
CA GLU A 34 -0.42 24.20 12.83
C GLU A 34 -1.08 23.13 11.96
N PRO A 35 -2.38 23.25 11.68
CA PRO A 35 -3.02 22.35 10.74
C PRO A 35 -2.26 22.42 9.39
N PRO A 36 -2.04 21.29 8.72
CA PRO A 36 -1.32 21.29 7.45
C PRO A 36 -2.02 22.24 6.47
N ALA A 37 -1.23 23.09 5.84
CA ALA A 37 -1.76 24.02 4.83
C ALA A 37 -2.46 23.21 3.72
N PRO A 38 -3.61 23.70 3.19
CA PRO A 38 -4.30 23.03 2.11
C PRO A 38 -3.39 22.83 0.90
N ILE A 39 -3.58 21.74 0.18
CA ILE A 39 -2.90 21.48 -1.09
C ILE A 39 -3.19 22.65 -2.04
N ARG A 40 -2.13 23.25 -2.58
CA ARG A 40 -2.23 24.33 -3.57
C ARG A 40 -2.24 23.74 -4.98
N SER A 41 -2.91 24.43 -5.89
CA SER A 41 -2.84 24.10 -7.32
C SER A 41 -1.40 24.18 -7.82
N GLY A 42 -0.96 23.18 -8.56
CA GLY A 42 0.40 23.10 -9.07
C GLY A 42 0.62 21.82 -9.89
N VAL A 43 1.81 21.72 -10.44
CA VAL A 43 2.33 20.54 -11.08
C VAL A 43 3.43 19.99 -10.20
N MET A 44 3.40 18.69 -9.95
CA MET A 44 4.50 17.96 -9.33
C MET A 44 4.98 16.92 -10.33
N THR A 45 6.22 17.05 -10.75
CA THR A 45 6.81 16.13 -11.73
C THR A 45 7.17 14.79 -11.10
N TRP A 46 7.42 13.79 -11.92
CA TRP A 46 7.90 12.48 -11.46
C TRP A 46 9.16 12.58 -10.58
N ALA A 47 10.07 13.48 -10.94
CA ALA A 47 11.32 13.66 -10.20
C ALA A 47 11.14 14.33 -8.84
N GLU A 48 10.10 15.17 -8.67
CA GLU A 48 9.78 15.88 -7.43
C GLU A 48 8.94 15.05 -6.47
N ALA A 49 8.20 14.05 -7.00
CA ALA A 49 7.35 13.19 -6.19
C ALA A 49 8.19 12.38 -5.18
N SER A 50 7.69 12.29 -3.95
CA SER A 50 8.35 11.53 -2.88
C SER A 50 8.38 10.04 -3.21
N SER A 51 9.58 9.48 -3.39
CA SER A 51 9.77 8.08 -3.77
C SER A 51 9.96 7.19 -2.54
N GLN A 52 9.28 6.05 -2.54
CA GLN A 52 9.48 4.93 -1.63
C GLN A 52 9.73 3.67 -2.45
N VAL A 53 10.93 3.12 -2.33
CA VAL A 53 11.31 1.86 -2.98
C VAL A 53 11.26 0.73 -1.95
N ALA A 54 10.67 -0.40 -2.33
CA ALA A 54 10.55 -1.60 -1.50
C ALA A 54 10.75 -2.88 -2.34
N GLN A 55 10.67 -4.05 -1.68
CA GLN A 55 10.79 -5.33 -2.38
C GLN A 55 9.76 -5.47 -3.51
N TRP A 56 8.52 -5.05 -3.26
CA TRP A 56 7.41 -5.14 -4.21
C TRP A 56 7.53 -4.18 -5.41
N GLY A 57 8.33 -3.11 -5.34
CA GLY A 57 8.48 -2.12 -6.40
C GLY A 57 8.74 -0.72 -5.87
N GLU A 58 8.08 0.27 -6.46
CA GLU A 58 8.23 1.69 -6.12
C GLU A 58 6.87 2.38 -6.04
N MET A 59 6.70 3.30 -5.07
CA MET A 59 5.59 4.24 -5.02
C MET A 59 6.12 5.67 -5.02
N ARG A 60 5.53 6.52 -5.82
CA ARG A 60 5.78 7.97 -5.83
C ARG A 60 4.53 8.72 -5.43
N ALA A 61 4.60 9.36 -4.25
CA ALA A 61 3.53 10.19 -3.72
C ALA A 61 3.66 11.63 -4.22
N TYR A 62 2.56 12.16 -4.77
CA TYR A 62 2.51 13.51 -5.33
C TYR A 62 1.86 14.49 -4.35
N PHE A 63 0.59 14.35 -4.10
CA PHE A 63 -0.13 15.27 -3.22
C PHE A 63 -0.68 14.54 -2.02
N ARG A 64 -0.49 15.14 -0.84
CA ARG A 64 -1.03 14.63 0.42
C ARG A 64 -1.46 15.80 1.30
N GLY A 65 -2.69 15.75 1.80
CA GLY A 65 -3.19 16.77 2.73
C GLY A 65 -4.65 17.12 2.49
N GLU A 66 -5.07 18.27 2.99
CA GLU A 66 -6.42 18.78 2.79
C GLU A 66 -6.58 19.50 1.45
N THR A 67 -7.80 19.47 0.94
CA THR A 67 -8.27 20.32 -0.16
C THR A 67 -9.51 21.07 0.26
N TYR A 68 -10.14 21.84 -0.65
CA TYR A 68 -11.43 22.48 -0.37
C TYR A 68 -12.53 21.45 -0.01
N GLY A 69 -12.54 20.31 -0.67
CA GLY A 69 -13.60 19.28 -0.51
C GLY A 69 -13.20 18.07 0.33
N THR A 70 -11.93 17.92 0.71
CA THR A 70 -11.45 16.72 1.41
C THR A 70 -10.69 17.06 2.69
N THR A 71 -10.84 16.21 3.72
CA THR A 71 -10.06 16.30 4.96
C THR A 71 -8.71 15.61 4.83
N SER A 72 -8.63 14.61 3.96
CA SER A 72 -7.40 13.95 3.57
C SER A 72 -7.48 13.65 2.07
N ALA A 73 -6.47 14.00 1.33
CA ALA A 73 -6.31 13.59 -0.04
C ALA A 73 -4.92 12.98 -0.19
N PHE A 74 -4.82 11.92 -0.97
CA PHE A 74 -3.57 11.28 -1.30
C PHE A 74 -3.58 10.88 -2.76
N THR A 75 -2.54 11.24 -3.50
CA THR A 75 -2.34 10.79 -4.87
C THR A 75 -0.95 10.22 -5.04
N ALA A 76 -0.84 9.08 -5.72
CA ALA A 76 0.43 8.44 -5.99
C ALA A 76 0.39 7.64 -7.30
N VAL A 77 1.57 7.30 -7.78
CA VAL A 77 1.78 6.27 -8.80
C VAL A 77 2.60 5.15 -8.17
N ALA A 78 2.15 3.91 -8.35
CA ALA A 78 2.90 2.73 -7.93
C ALA A 78 3.25 1.86 -9.14
N VAL A 79 4.47 1.32 -9.10
CA VAL A 79 5.00 0.35 -10.08
C VAL A 79 5.27 -0.95 -9.33
N ILE A 80 4.45 -1.97 -9.56
CA ILE A 80 4.51 -3.27 -8.89
C ILE A 80 5.24 -4.27 -9.77
N LYS A 81 6.23 -4.96 -9.22
CA LYS A 81 6.93 -6.06 -9.89
C LYS A 81 6.00 -7.26 -10.11
N PRO A 82 6.30 -8.13 -11.10
CA PRO A 82 5.58 -9.39 -11.28
C PRO A 82 5.50 -10.22 -10.00
N GLY A 83 4.32 -10.76 -9.70
CA GLY A 83 4.06 -11.58 -8.50
C GLY A 83 3.85 -10.82 -7.20
N GLU A 84 4.08 -9.52 -7.18
CA GLU A 84 4.07 -8.69 -5.97
C GLU A 84 2.78 -7.88 -5.80
N SER A 85 2.62 -7.29 -4.61
CA SER A 85 1.59 -6.30 -4.25
C SER A 85 2.19 -5.23 -3.35
N VAL A 86 1.64 -4.03 -3.34
CA VAL A 86 2.08 -2.96 -2.42
C VAL A 86 1.95 -3.39 -0.96
N HIS A 87 0.85 -4.06 -0.64
CA HIS A 87 0.49 -4.63 0.66
C HIS A 87 -0.56 -5.73 0.47
N PRO A 88 -0.80 -6.59 1.47
CA PRO A 88 -1.94 -7.50 1.47
C PRO A 88 -3.27 -6.75 1.33
N ALA A 89 -4.32 -7.47 0.92
CA ALA A 89 -5.67 -6.89 0.91
C ALA A 89 -6.01 -6.30 2.28
N HIS A 90 -6.56 -5.10 2.28
CA HIS A 90 -6.85 -4.29 3.46
C HIS A 90 -8.12 -3.46 3.26
N ARG A 91 -8.49 -2.67 4.27
CA ARG A 91 -9.60 -1.74 4.22
C ARG A 91 -9.27 -0.49 5.02
N HIS A 92 -9.79 0.64 4.62
CA HIS A 92 -9.61 1.94 5.27
C HIS A 92 -10.85 2.82 5.09
N ALA A 93 -10.85 3.96 5.78
CA ALA A 93 -11.99 4.88 5.82
C ALA A 93 -12.16 5.72 4.54
N GLU A 94 -11.07 5.89 3.79
CA GLU A 94 -11.09 6.68 2.57
C GLU A 94 -11.80 5.93 1.43
N GLU A 95 -12.45 6.69 0.55
CA GLU A 95 -12.75 6.24 -0.80
C GLU A 95 -11.47 6.18 -1.60
N GLU A 96 -11.32 5.16 -2.45
CA GLU A 96 -10.12 4.97 -3.26
C GLU A 96 -10.46 4.63 -4.70
N PHE A 97 -9.80 5.33 -5.63
CA PHE A 97 -9.79 4.98 -7.05
C PHE A 97 -8.38 4.62 -7.48
N LEU A 98 -8.26 3.57 -8.29
CA LEU A 98 -7.05 3.22 -9.01
C LEU A 98 -7.33 3.23 -10.51
N VAL A 99 -6.36 3.74 -11.27
CA VAL A 99 -6.37 3.67 -12.75
C VAL A 99 -5.16 2.86 -13.17
N ILE A 100 -5.36 1.72 -13.81
CA ILE A 100 -4.27 0.91 -14.33
C ILE A 100 -3.73 1.58 -15.59
N THR A 101 -2.48 2.02 -15.55
CA THR A 101 -1.84 2.72 -16.67
C THR A 101 -0.95 1.81 -17.50
N GLU A 102 -0.39 0.75 -16.90
CA GLU A 102 0.42 -0.26 -17.59
C GLU A 102 0.27 -1.62 -16.90
N GLY A 103 0.44 -2.70 -17.69
CA GLY A 103 0.40 -4.07 -17.20
C GLY A 103 -1.01 -4.57 -16.91
N ALA A 104 -1.08 -5.67 -16.15
CA ALA A 104 -2.32 -6.30 -15.73
C ALA A 104 -2.13 -7.05 -14.40
N GLY A 105 -3.21 -7.26 -13.67
CA GLY A 105 -3.18 -7.95 -12.40
C GLY A 105 -4.54 -8.46 -11.97
N ARG A 106 -4.66 -8.75 -10.69
CA ARG A 106 -5.87 -9.22 -10.06
C ARG A 106 -6.29 -8.27 -8.95
N TRP A 107 -7.47 -7.69 -9.09
CA TRP A 107 -8.13 -6.86 -8.10
C TRP A 107 -8.97 -7.75 -7.18
N HIS A 108 -8.65 -7.72 -5.89
CA HIS A 108 -9.46 -8.33 -4.85
C HIS A 108 -10.43 -7.27 -4.29
N LEU A 109 -11.72 -7.55 -4.29
CA LEU A 109 -12.75 -6.64 -3.80
C LEU A 109 -13.84 -7.43 -3.09
N ASP A 110 -13.97 -7.22 -1.77
CA ASP A 110 -15.01 -7.82 -0.92
C ASP A 110 -15.13 -9.34 -1.11
N GLY A 111 -14.00 -10.05 -1.06
CA GLY A 111 -13.93 -11.50 -1.21
C GLY A 111 -14.05 -12.02 -2.64
N LYS A 112 -14.20 -11.13 -3.64
CA LYS A 112 -14.23 -11.48 -5.06
C LYS A 112 -12.95 -11.05 -5.74
N GLU A 113 -12.63 -11.69 -6.84
CA GLU A 113 -11.46 -11.36 -7.66
C GLU A 113 -11.90 -10.95 -9.06
N PHE A 114 -11.26 -9.92 -9.58
CA PHE A 114 -11.49 -9.37 -10.91
C PHE A 114 -10.15 -9.24 -11.63
N HIS A 115 -10.15 -9.50 -12.93
CA HIS A 115 -9.03 -9.11 -13.77
C HIS A 115 -9.00 -7.58 -13.85
N ALA A 116 -7.79 -7.01 -13.79
CA ALA A 116 -7.56 -5.58 -13.91
C ALA A 116 -6.41 -5.36 -14.91
N ALA A 117 -6.65 -4.57 -15.93
CA ALA A 117 -5.68 -4.33 -17.00
C ALA A 117 -5.60 -2.84 -17.36
N LYS A 118 -4.62 -2.49 -18.16
CA LYS A 118 -4.42 -1.12 -18.66
C LYS A 118 -5.72 -0.52 -19.19
N GLY A 119 -6.08 0.66 -18.67
CA GLY A 119 -7.29 1.41 -18.99
C GLY A 119 -8.45 1.16 -18.02
N ASP A 120 -8.37 0.13 -17.16
CA ASP A 120 -9.41 -0.13 -16.17
C ASP A 120 -9.33 0.85 -15.01
N VAL A 121 -10.51 1.18 -14.47
CA VAL A 121 -10.66 1.98 -13.25
C VAL A 121 -11.27 1.10 -12.16
N LEU A 122 -10.60 1.03 -11.03
CA LEU A 122 -10.98 0.26 -9.86
C LEU A 122 -11.47 1.22 -8.78
N TYR A 123 -12.55 0.87 -8.07
CA TYR A 123 -13.09 1.67 -6.99
C TYR A 123 -13.32 0.82 -5.75
N ALA A 124 -12.89 1.34 -4.62
CA ALA A 124 -13.20 0.80 -3.30
C ALA A 124 -13.89 1.87 -2.45
N ALA A 125 -15.11 1.57 -1.99
CA ALA A 125 -15.84 2.39 -1.04
C ALA A 125 -15.21 2.29 0.37
N PRO A 126 -15.52 3.20 1.30
CA PRO A 126 -15.05 3.14 2.68
C PRO A 126 -15.25 1.76 3.31
N TRP A 127 -14.18 1.24 3.92
CA TRP A 127 -14.15 -0.04 4.64
C TRP A 127 -14.38 -1.30 3.81
N VAL A 128 -14.48 -1.21 2.49
CA VAL A 128 -14.51 -2.38 1.62
C VAL A 128 -13.12 -3.00 1.55
N MET A 129 -13.01 -4.31 1.79
CA MET A 129 -11.77 -5.06 1.69
C MET A 129 -11.29 -5.08 0.24
N HIS A 130 -10.07 -4.60 -0.02
CA HIS A 130 -9.54 -4.52 -1.38
C HIS A 130 -8.02 -4.70 -1.41
N GLY A 131 -7.50 -5.03 -2.61
CA GLY A 131 -6.07 -5.18 -2.85
C GLY A 131 -5.78 -5.50 -4.31
N LEU A 132 -4.60 -5.14 -4.78
CA LEU A 132 -4.15 -5.35 -6.16
C LEU A 132 -2.84 -6.14 -6.16
N VAL A 133 -2.81 -7.23 -6.91
CA VAL A 133 -1.62 -8.06 -7.13
C VAL A 133 -1.26 -8.01 -8.60
N ASN A 134 0.00 -7.79 -8.91
CA ASN A 134 0.51 -7.97 -10.27
C ASN A 134 0.61 -9.47 -10.58
N THR A 135 -0.29 -9.99 -11.38
CA THR A 135 -0.30 -11.39 -11.83
C THR A 135 0.25 -11.56 -13.23
N GLY A 136 0.75 -10.48 -13.85
CA GLY A 136 1.41 -10.50 -15.15
C GLY A 136 2.92 -10.78 -15.06
N GLU A 137 3.56 -10.80 -16.22
CA GLU A 137 5.01 -11.03 -16.36
C GLU A 137 5.81 -9.73 -16.46
N VAL A 138 5.13 -8.59 -16.60
CA VAL A 138 5.73 -7.25 -16.69
C VAL A 138 5.29 -6.40 -15.50
N PRO A 139 5.97 -5.30 -15.20
CA PRO A 139 5.53 -4.38 -14.16
C PRO A 139 4.09 -3.89 -14.39
N LEU A 140 3.30 -3.83 -13.31
CA LEU A 140 1.97 -3.22 -13.30
C LEU A 140 2.11 -1.82 -12.72
N THR A 141 1.64 -0.82 -13.46
CA THR A 141 1.63 0.58 -13.01
C THR A 141 0.20 1.06 -12.85
N PHE A 142 -0.07 1.71 -11.72
CA PHE A 142 -1.36 2.34 -11.48
C PHE A 142 -1.19 3.72 -10.84
N PHE A 143 -2.11 4.62 -11.15
CA PHE A 143 -2.35 5.83 -10.38
C PHE A 143 -3.40 5.55 -9.32
N VAL A 144 -3.19 6.06 -8.10
CA VAL A 144 -4.16 6.01 -7.01
C VAL A 144 -4.54 7.42 -6.57
N ALA A 145 -5.83 7.60 -6.31
CA ALA A 145 -6.37 8.76 -5.61
C ALA A 145 -7.31 8.28 -4.51
N LYS A 146 -7.08 8.72 -3.27
CA LYS A 146 -7.95 8.42 -2.14
C LYS A 146 -8.15 9.61 -1.23
N TRP A 147 -9.32 9.68 -0.57
CA TRP A 147 -9.68 10.81 0.28
C TRP A 147 -10.83 10.52 1.23
N ASN A 148 -10.99 11.39 2.24
CA ASN A 148 -12.21 11.56 3.02
C ASN A 148 -12.84 12.90 2.66
N SER A 149 -14.13 12.92 2.35
CA SER A 149 -14.87 14.12 2.00
C SER A 149 -15.21 14.98 3.24
N LYS A 150 -15.10 16.30 3.11
CA LYS A 150 -15.54 17.24 4.16
C LYS A 150 -17.05 17.24 4.27
N GLY A 151 -17.56 17.33 5.51
CA GLY A 151 -19.00 17.39 5.76
C GLY A 151 -19.76 16.06 5.57
N VAL A 152 -19.08 15.01 5.15
CA VAL A 152 -19.66 13.66 5.03
C VAL A 152 -19.25 12.83 6.24
N LYS A 153 -20.24 12.20 6.89
CA LYS A 153 -19.95 11.29 8.00
C LYS A 153 -19.33 10.00 7.45
N ILE A 154 -18.09 9.76 7.81
CA ILE A 154 -17.42 8.50 7.49
C ILE A 154 -18.14 7.35 8.20
N PRO A 155 -18.47 6.25 7.50
CA PRO A 155 -19.02 5.06 8.14
C PRO A 155 -18.10 4.55 9.24
N ALA A 156 -18.67 3.98 10.30
CA ALA A 156 -17.88 3.35 11.35
C ALA A 156 -17.11 2.14 10.80
N ALA A 157 -15.90 1.94 11.29
CA ALA A 157 -15.13 0.74 10.95
C ALA A 157 -15.93 -0.52 11.31
N PRO A 158 -16.03 -1.52 10.41
CA PRO A 158 -16.66 -2.79 10.76
C PRO A 158 -15.89 -3.48 11.87
N ALA A 159 -16.58 -4.20 12.75
CA ALA A 159 -15.95 -5.02 13.77
C ALA A 159 -15.11 -6.15 13.13
N GLY A 160 -13.98 -6.48 13.73
CA GLY A 160 -13.12 -7.59 13.31
C GLY A 160 -11.67 -7.18 12.98
N PRO A 161 -10.76 -8.16 12.88
CA PRO A 161 -9.37 -7.91 12.53
C PRO A 161 -9.29 -7.28 11.14
N HIS A 162 -8.40 -6.30 10.95
CA HIS A 162 -8.12 -5.54 9.72
C HIS A 162 -8.92 -4.24 9.49
N GLY A 163 -9.38 -3.57 10.56
CA GLY A 163 -9.66 -2.14 10.51
C GLY A 163 -8.38 -1.38 10.85
N GLN A 164 -7.65 -0.87 9.89
CA GLN A 164 -6.63 0.16 10.07
C GLN A 164 -6.80 1.21 9.00
#